data_1343502f250eddc384cf0ac1d78f7123
#
_entry.id   1343502f250eddc384cf0ac1d78f7123
#
_cell.length_a   1.000
_cell.length_b   1.000
_cell.length_c   1.000
_cell.angle_alpha   90.00
_cell.angle_beta   90.00
_cell.angle_gamma   90.00
#
_symmetry.space_group_name_H-M   'P 1'
#
loop_
_entity.id
_entity.type
_entity.pdbx_description
1 polymer ?
#
loop_
_entity_poly.entity_id
_entity_poly.type
_entity_poly.pdbx_seq_one_letter_code
_entity_poly.pdbx_strand_id
1 'polypeptide(L)'
;KTKYACITKACNKKEKANVKRDIVEEYLQQNIPYKRIKKKVTCNNFTIPELKEYKNIINNNYTINQLKIICKNYHLRSNGNKDDLNKRCYNYLYYSYHILYIQKNYRGHLLRNYIKLHGPGFKKRSLCTNDQDFCSLDELNEIPYTQFFSFKDERNFIFGFDIKSIYN
;
A
#
# COMPACT_ATOMS: atom_id res chain seq x y z
N LYS A 1 -0.42 -31.89 27.33
CA LYS A 1 0.08 -31.68 25.93
C LYS A 1 -0.13 -30.25 25.37
N THR A 2 -0.87 -29.35 26.06
CA THR A 2 -1.27 -28.04 25.50
C THR A 2 -0.30 -26.86 25.80
N LYS A 3 0.53 -26.93 26.83
CA LYS A 3 1.47 -25.85 27.20
C LYS A 3 2.66 -25.73 26.25
N TYR A 4 3.19 -26.83 25.73
CA TYR A 4 4.36 -26.83 24.83
C TYR A 4 4.04 -26.32 23.41
N ALA A 5 2.82 -26.55 22.90
CA ALA A 5 2.39 -26.08 21.61
C ALA A 5 2.19 -24.54 21.55
N CYS A 6 1.90 -23.92 22.70
CA CYS A 6 1.74 -22.45 22.78
C CYS A 6 3.09 -21.72 22.81
N ILE A 7 4.13 -22.32 23.44
CA ILE A 7 5.47 -21.77 23.54
C ILE A 7 6.17 -21.79 22.17
N THR A 8 6.06 -22.90 21.42
CA THR A 8 6.63 -23.00 20.08
C THR A 8 6.01 -22.04 19.06
N LYS A 9 4.68 -21.83 19.11
CA LYS A 9 4.01 -20.84 18.26
C LYS A 9 4.41 -19.39 18.58
N ALA A 10 4.63 -19.07 19.85
CA ALA A 10 5.07 -17.74 20.27
C ALA A 10 6.54 -17.48 19.92
N CYS A 11 7.41 -18.50 20.04
CA CYS A 11 8.82 -18.45 19.63
C CYS A 11 8.96 -18.25 18.12
N ASN A 12 8.25 -19.05 17.32
CA ASN A 12 8.25 -18.90 15.86
C ASN A 12 7.72 -17.54 15.35
N LYS A 13 6.77 -16.91 16.07
CA LYS A 13 6.33 -15.55 15.74
C LYS A 13 7.39 -14.50 16.04
N LYS A 14 8.13 -14.63 17.15
CA LYS A 14 9.22 -13.72 17.52
C LYS A 14 10.39 -13.85 16.56
N GLU A 15 10.80 -15.05 16.18
CA GLU A 15 11.86 -15.29 15.20
C GLU A 15 11.52 -14.74 13.83
N LYS A 16 10.31 -15.01 13.31
CA LYS A 16 9.84 -14.41 12.03
C LYS A 16 9.76 -12.89 12.07
N ALA A 17 9.39 -12.30 13.22
CA ALA A 17 9.35 -10.85 13.38
C ALA A 17 10.75 -10.23 13.49
N ASN A 18 11.75 -10.95 14.04
CA ASN A 18 13.12 -10.51 14.09
C ASN A 18 13.76 -10.57 12.70
N VAL A 19 13.63 -11.69 11.97
CA VAL A 19 14.13 -11.83 10.60
C VAL A 19 13.59 -10.73 9.68
N LYS A 20 12.28 -10.41 9.77
CA LYS A 20 11.69 -9.30 8.99
C LYS A 20 12.28 -7.94 9.37
N ARG A 21 12.58 -7.70 10.66
CA ARG A 21 13.21 -6.45 11.11
C ARG A 21 14.64 -6.32 10.60
N ASP A 22 15.39 -7.41 10.59
CA ASP A 22 16.78 -7.43 10.12
C ASP A 22 16.85 -7.15 8.61
N ILE A 23 15.96 -7.74 7.80
CA ILE A 23 15.85 -7.45 6.37
C ILE A 23 15.52 -5.98 6.12
N VAL A 24 14.56 -5.42 6.84
CA VAL A 24 14.19 -4.00 6.69
C VAL A 24 15.36 -3.09 7.07
N GLU A 25 16.08 -3.40 8.15
CA GLU A 25 17.25 -2.63 8.58
C GLU A 25 18.36 -2.67 7.53
N GLU A 26 18.59 -3.79 6.85
CA GLU A 26 19.55 -3.92 5.76
C GLU A 26 19.24 -2.97 4.62
N TYR A 27 17.97 -2.90 4.17
CA TYR A 27 17.55 -1.91 3.15
C TYR A 27 17.73 -0.46 3.63
N LEU A 28 17.47 -0.19 4.90
CA LEU A 28 17.60 1.15 5.46
C LEU A 28 19.08 1.59 5.61
N GLN A 29 20.03 0.67 5.60
CA GLN A 29 21.48 0.95 5.67
C GLN A 29 22.16 0.99 4.30
N GLN A 30 21.43 0.84 3.20
CA GLN A 30 21.98 0.95 1.86
C GLN A 30 22.63 2.31 1.60
N ASN A 31 23.62 2.32 0.72
CA ASN A 31 24.33 3.53 0.35
C ASN A 31 23.42 4.56 -0.32
N ILE A 32 23.53 5.80 0.11
CA ILE A 32 22.77 6.94 -0.41
C ILE A 32 23.62 7.76 -1.36
N PRO A 33 23.01 8.48 -2.33
CA PRO A 33 23.73 9.39 -3.18
C PRO A 33 24.48 10.45 -2.37
N TYR A 34 25.75 10.69 -2.71
CA TYR A 34 26.58 11.67 -2.03
C TYR A 34 26.47 13.04 -2.70
N LYS A 35 26.31 14.09 -1.90
CA LYS A 35 26.38 15.47 -2.36
C LYS A 35 27.48 16.22 -1.63
N ARG A 36 28.42 16.81 -2.38
CA ARG A 36 29.60 17.47 -1.82
C ARG A 36 29.24 18.75 -1.04
N ILE A 37 28.34 19.57 -1.58
CA ILE A 37 27.91 20.82 -0.96
C ILE A 37 26.50 20.62 -0.40
N LYS A 38 26.35 20.77 0.94
CA LYS A 38 25.08 20.64 1.65
C LYS A 38 24.71 21.96 2.31
N LYS A 39 23.44 22.35 2.24
CA LYS A 39 22.91 23.53 2.88
C LYS A 39 22.80 23.30 4.40
N LYS A 40 23.34 24.19 5.22
CA LYS A 40 23.25 24.08 6.68
C LYS A 40 21.82 24.38 7.13
N VAL A 41 21.27 23.52 7.98
CA VAL A 41 19.94 23.69 8.61
C VAL A 41 20.12 24.25 10.02
N THR A 42 19.60 25.46 10.24
CA THR A 42 19.56 26.08 11.58
C THR A 42 18.34 25.59 12.35
N CYS A 43 18.34 25.77 13.67
CA CYS A 43 17.19 25.37 14.50
C CYS A 43 15.89 26.08 14.09
N ASN A 44 15.98 27.34 13.65
CA ASN A 44 14.81 28.14 13.26
C ASN A 44 14.19 27.69 11.93
N ASN A 45 14.96 27.05 11.06
CA ASN A 45 14.51 26.57 9.73
C ASN A 45 14.35 25.05 9.66
N PHE A 46 14.34 24.40 10.82
CA PHE A 46 14.18 22.94 10.86
C PHE A 46 12.70 22.57 10.75
N THR A 47 12.39 21.84 9.71
CA THR A 47 11.10 21.15 9.51
C THR A 47 11.34 19.66 9.28
N ILE A 48 10.43 18.83 9.74
CA ILE A 48 10.50 17.38 9.47
C ILE A 48 10.11 17.18 8.00
N PRO A 49 10.99 16.59 7.15
CA PRO A 49 10.70 16.41 5.74
C PRO A 49 9.58 15.40 5.52
N GLU A 50 8.66 15.68 4.62
CA GLU A 50 7.64 14.74 4.16
C GLU A 50 8.25 13.64 3.29
N LEU A 51 7.48 12.56 3.01
CA LEU A 51 7.94 11.42 2.20
C LEU A 51 8.41 11.84 0.79
N LYS A 52 7.71 12.80 0.16
CA LYS A 52 8.08 13.34 -1.17
C LYS A 52 9.37 14.18 -1.14
N GLU A 53 9.77 14.65 0.03
CA GLU A 53 10.93 15.51 0.25
C GLU A 53 12.20 14.74 0.65
N TYR A 54 12.27 13.45 0.38
CA TYR A 54 13.42 12.59 0.71
C TYR A 54 14.77 13.17 0.25
N LYS A 55 14.77 13.93 -0.84
CA LYS A 55 15.99 14.60 -1.36
C LYS A 55 16.54 15.65 -0.40
N ASN A 56 15.72 16.20 0.49
CA ASN A 56 16.17 17.17 1.49
C ASN A 56 17.19 16.57 2.46
N ILE A 57 17.14 15.27 2.72
CA ILE A 57 18.13 14.57 3.57
C ILE A 57 19.55 14.64 2.97
N ILE A 58 19.64 14.57 1.63
CA ILE A 58 20.94 14.66 0.92
C ILE A 58 21.37 16.11 0.74
N ASN A 59 20.43 16.99 0.40
CA ASN A 59 20.70 18.39 0.07
C ASN A 59 21.08 19.23 1.29
N ASN A 60 20.59 18.84 2.46
CA ASN A 60 20.75 19.57 3.69
C ASN A 60 21.73 18.87 4.65
N ASN A 61 22.43 19.67 5.44
CA ASN A 61 23.31 19.16 6.50
C ASN A 61 22.59 19.24 7.83
N TYR A 62 21.87 18.17 8.19
CA TYR A 62 21.20 18.05 9.48
C TYR A 62 22.18 17.73 10.61
N THR A 63 21.90 18.22 11.81
CA THR A 63 22.60 17.81 13.04
C THR A 63 22.13 16.43 13.48
N ILE A 64 22.92 15.76 14.33
CA ILE A 64 22.54 14.44 14.89
C ILE A 64 21.20 14.53 15.64
N ASN A 65 20.98 15.62 16.39
CA ASN A 65 19.74 15.80 17.13
C ASN A 65 18.52 15.95 16.22
N GLN A 66 18.65 16.71 15.12
CA GLN A 66 17.59 16.85 14.11
C GLN A 66 17.27 15.51 13.44
N LEU A 67 18.29 14.73 13.08
CA LEU A 67 18.10 13.38 12.51
C LEU A 67 17.42 12.43 13.50
N LYS A 68 17.76 12.48 14.79
CA LYS A 68 17.07 11.70 15.82
C LYS A 68 15.60 12.09 15.96
N ILE A 69 15.25 13.37 15.81
CA ILE A 69 13.85 13.83 15.81
C ILE A 69 13.12 13.27 14.60
N ILE A 70 13.72 13.33 13.39
CA ILE A 70 13.16 12.75 12.18
C ILE A 70 12.94 11.23 12.35
N CYS A 71 13.95 10.50 12.85
CA CYS A 71 13.84 9.07 13.12
C CYS A 71 12.69 8.75 14.08
N LYS A 72 12.56 9.50 15.18
CA LYS A 72 11.49 9.31 16.16
C LYS A 72 10.11 9.55 15.54
N ASN A 73 9.96 10.59 14.72
CA ASN A 73 8.70 10.90 14.04
C ASN A 73 8.25 9.75 13.12
N TYR A 74 9.18 9.08 12.47
CA TYR A 74 8.91 7.96 11.58
C TYR A 74 9.06 6.58 12.24
N HIS A 75 9.13 6.52 13.57
CA HIS A 75 9.28 5.29 14.36
C HIS A 75 10.49 4.43 13.95
N LEU A 76 11.59 5.09 13.55
CA LEU A 76 12.84 4.46 13.18
C LEU A 76 13.80 4.38 14.37
N ARG A 77 14.76 3.46 14.32
CA ARG A 77 15.83 3.40 15.29
C ARG A 77 16.64 4.71 15.28
N SER A 78 16.79 5.35 16.43
CA SER A 78 17.54 6.60 16.61
C SER A 78 18.98 6.41 17.07
N ASN A 79 19.48 5.17 17.13
CA ASN A 79 20.85 4.80 17.50
C ASN A 79 21.77 4.79 16.28
N GLY A 80 23.05 5.11 16.48
CA GLY A 80 24.06 5.08 15.43
C GLY A 80 24.74 6.44 15.24
N ASN A 81 25.70 6.47 14.33
CA ASN A 81 26.41 7.68 13.96
C ASN A 81 25.57 8.54 12.99
N LYS A 82 26.08 9.71 12.62
CA LYS A 82 25.37 10.64 11.74
C LYS A 82 25.08 10.04 10.36
N ASP A 83 26.01 9.26 9.82
CA ASP A 83 25.86 8.66 8.49
C ASP A 83 24.82 7.54 8.51
N ASP A 84 24.77 6.73 9.56
CA ASP A 84 23.75 5.69 9.73
C ASP A 84 22.35 6.31 9.82
N LEU A 85 22.20 7.41 10.59
CA LEU A 85 20.94 8.12 10.70
C LEU A 85 20.52 8.75 9.38
N ASN A 86 21.45 9.34 8.63
CA ASN A 86 21.18 9.88 7.29
C ASN A 86 20.71 8.78 6.32
N LYS A 87 21.42 7.65 6.26
CA LYS A 87 21.06 6.51 5.41
C LYS A 87 19.66 6.02 5.76
N ARG A 88 19.40 5.80 7.05
CA ARG A 88 18.11 5.30 7.54
C ARG A 88 16.97 6.26 7.21
N CYS A 89 17.11 7.55 7.48
CA CYS A 89 16.09 8.55 7.16
C CYS A 89 15.85 8.65 5.66
N TYR A 90 16.92 8.75 4.85
CA TYR A 90 16.79 8.86 3.40
C TYR A 90 16.11 7.63 2.79
N ASN A 91 16.61 6.44 3.08
CA ASN A 91 16.11 5.21 2.50
C ASN A 91 14.64 4.97 2.92
N TYR A 92 14.29 5.24 4.17
CA TYR A 92 12.90 5.14 4.61
C TYR A 92 11.98 6.08 3.82
N LEU A 93 12.30 7.36 3.72
CA LEU A 93 11.50 8.33 2.99
C LEU A 93 11.42 7.98 1.50
N TYR A 94 12.54 7.60 0.88
CA TYR A 94 12.63 7.20 -0.52
C TYR A 94 11.75 5.99 -0.82
N TYR A 95 11.94 4.89 -0.10
CA TYR A 95 11.17 3.67 -0.34
C TYR A 95 9.69 3.87 -0.02
N SER A 96 9.36 4.55 1.08
CA SER A 96 7.97 4.82 1.43
C SER A 96 7.25 5.65 0.37
N TYR A 97 7.90 6.66 -0.18
CA TYR A 97 7.35 7.47 -1.27
C TYR A 97 7.02 6.60 -2.51
N HIS A 98 7.98 5.80 -2.95
CA HIS A 98 7.79 4.95 -4.13
C HIS A 98 6.78 3.81 -3.88
N ILE A 99 6.78 3.21 -2.70
CA ILE A 99 5.81 2.17 -2.31
C ILE A 99 4.39 2.73 -2.34
N LEU A 100 4.15 3.91 -1.78
CA LEU A 100 2.83 4.54 -1.81
C LEU A 100 2.36 4.85 -3.24
N TYR A 101 3.28 5.27 -4.11
CA TYR A 101 2.97 5.49 -5.53
C TYR A 101 2.58 4.19 -6.24
N ILE A 102 3.33 3.10 -6.03
CA ILE A 102 3.01 1.78 -6.57
C ILE A 102 1.66 1.28 -6.04
N GLN A 103 1.42 1.39 -4.73
CA GLN A 103 0.17 0.95 -4.11
C GLN A 103 -1.04 1.71 -4.66
N LYS A 104 -0.91 3.02 -4.89
CA LYS A 104 -1.97 3.84 -5.48
C LYS A 104 -2.35 3.34 -6.89
N ASN A 105 -1.34 3.12 -7.73
CA ASN A 105 -1.54 2.66 -9.10
C ASN A 105 -2.11 1.23 -9.15
N TYR A 106 -1.59 0.34 -8.28
CA TYR A 106 -2.03 -1.04 -8.21
C TYR A 106 -3.47 -1.17 -7.72
N ARG A 107 -3.87 -0.40 -6.70
CA ARG A 107 -5.28 -0.36 -6.26
C ARG A 107 -6.22 0.10 -7.37
N GLY A 108 -5.83 1.13 -8.13
CA GLY A 108 -6.59 1.57 -9.30
C GLY A 108 -6.67 0.49 -10.40
N HIS A 109 -5.58 -0.25 -10.62
CA HIS A 109 -5.56 -1.37 -11.57
C HIS A 109 -6.50 -2.50 -11.14
N LEU A 110 -6.44 -2.91 -9.87
CA LEU A 110 -7.34 -3.96 -9.34
C LEU A 110 -8.80 -3.56 -9.48
N LEU A 111 -9.16 -2.32 -9.15
CA LEU A 111 -10.53 -1.84 -9.28
C LEU A 111 -11.01 -1.83 -10.74
N ARG A 112 -10.17 -1.38 -11.66
CA ARG A 112 -10.52 -1.41 -13.10
C ARG A 112 -10.72 -2.84 -13.59
N ASN A 113 -9.85 -3.77 -13.18
CA ASN A 113 -10.01 -5.19 -13.53
C ASN A 113 -11.27 -5.79 -12.92
N TYR A 114 -11.56 -5.48 -11.65
CA TYR A 114 -12.79 -5.92 -10.99
C TYR A 114 -14.03 -5.47 -11.78
N ILE A 115 -14.11 -4.18 -12.13
CA ILE A 115 -15.21 -3.63 -12.92
C ILE A 115 -15.29 -4.29 -14.30
N LYS A 116 -14.16 -4.52 -14.95
CA LYS A 116 -14.11 -5.17 -16.28
C LYS A 116 -14.63 -6.61 -16.22
N LEU A 117 -14.27 -7.36 -15.18
CA LEU A 117 -14.72 -8.74 -15.00
C LEU A 117 -16.22 -8.85 -14.72
N HIS A 118 -16.81 -7.86 -14.06
CA HIS A 118 -18.26 -7.82 -13.80
C HIS A 118 -19.09 -7.35 -15.00
N GLY A 119 -18.43 -6.95 -16.07
CA GLY A 119 -19.06 -6.62 -17.34
C GLY A 119 -19.60 -5.19 -17.48
N PRO A 120 -20.15 -4.85 -18.63
CA PRO A 120 -20.48 -3.47 -19.01
C PRO A 120 -21.65 -2.87 -18.21
N GLY A 121 -22.59 -3.66 -17.74
CA GLY A 121 -23.73 -3.23 -16.93
C GLY A 121 -23.42 -2.94 -15.47
N PHE A 122 -22.20 -3.28 -15.00
CA PHE A 122 -21.82 -3.19 -13.59
C PHE A 122 -21.99 -1.78 -12.99
N LYS A 123 -21.58 -0.75 -13.71
CA LYS A 123 -21.69 0.64 -13.26
C LYS A 123 -23.08 1.23 -13.47
N LYS A 124 -23.76 0.79 -14.51
CA LYS A 124 -25.03 1.32 -14.96
C LYS A 124 -25.94 0.16 -15.33
N ARG A 125 -26.74 -0.31 -14.38
CA ARG A 125 -27.66 -1.45 -14.58
C ARG A 125 -28.76 -1.14 -15.58
N SER A 126 -29.13 0.13 -15.74
CA SER A 126 -30.06 0.59 -16.77
C SER A 126 -29.58 0.37 -18.21
N LEU A 127 -28.34 -0.06 -18.42
CA LEU A 127 -27.85 -0.51 -19.72
C LEU A 127 -28.22 -1.97 -20.03
N CYS A 128 -28.67 -2.72 -19.04
CA CYS A 128 -29.11 -4.10 -19.23
C CYS A 128 -30.45 -4.11 -19.94
N THR A 129 -30.63 -5.09 -20.80
CA THR A 129 -31.88 -5.29 -21.60
C THR A 129 -32.96 -5.93 -20.73
N ASN A 130 -32.56 -6.70 -19.72
CA ASN A 130 -33.46 -7.30 -18.76
C ASN A 130 -33.53 -6.46 -17.49
N ASP A 131 -34.72 -6.40 -16.89
CA ASP A 131 -34.95 -5.69 -15.63
C ASP A 131 -34.83 -6.61 -14.41
N GLN A 132 -34.93 -7.92 -14.62
CA GLN A 132 -34.91 -8.96 -13.59
C GLN A 132 -33.88 -10.05 -13.92
N ASP A 133 -33.36 -10.72 -12.86
CA ASP A 133 -32.54 -11.91 -13.04
C ASP A 133 -33.37 -13.08 -13.60
N PHE A 134 -32.76 -13.89 -14.45
CA PHE A 134 -33.50 -14.95 -15.17
C PHE A 134 -33.88 -16.14 -14.26
N CYS A 135 -33.16 -16.36 -13.17
CA CYS A 135 -33.40 -17.51 -12.28
C CYS A 135 -34.14 -17.12 -11.00
N SER A 136 -33.70 -16.06 -10.31
CA SER A 136 -34.33 -15.63 -9.06
C SER A 136 -35.53 -14.72 -9.28
N LEU A 137 -35.65 -14.08 -10.45
CA LEU A 137 -36.65 -13.05 -10.76
C LEU A 137 -36.54 -11.78 -9.89
N ASP A 138 -35.43 -11.63 -9.16
CA ASP A 138 -35.14 -10.42 -8.41
C ASP A 138 -34.83 -9.25 -9.34
N GLU A 139 -35.22 -8.05 -8.96
CA GLU A 139 -34.87 -6.86 -9.73
C GLU A 139 -33.35 -6.64 -9.75
N LEU A 140 -32.77 -6.39 -10.92
CA LEU A 140 -31.33 -6.17 -11.07
C LEU A 140 -30.81 -5.05 -10.14
N ASN A 141 -31.65 -4.05 -9.81
CA ASN A 141 -31.27 -2.96 -8.93
C ASN A 141 -31.09 -3.38 -7.47
N GLU A 142 -31.75 -4.44 -7.04
CA GLU A 142 -31.68 -4.96 -5.67
C GLU A 142 -30.49 -5.90 -5.46
N ILE A 143 -29.94 -6.47 -6.52
CA ILE A 143 -28.79 -7.37 -6.45
C ILE A 143 -27.56 -6.61 -5.91
N PRO A 144 -26.86 -7.11 -4.88
CA PRO A 144 -25.65 -6.50 -4.35
C PRO A 144 -24.55 -6.38 -5.43
N TYR A 145 -23.76 -5.30 -5.40
CA TYR A 145 -22.65 -5.11 -6.37
C TYR A 145 -21.64 -6.25 -6.41
N THR A 146 -21.44 -6.95 -5.31
CA THR A 146 -20.51 -8.09 -5.23
C THR A 146 -21.03 -9.36 -5.92
N GLN A 147 -22.32 -9.40 -6.22
CA GLN A 147 -22.99 -10.56 -6.82
C GLN A 147 -23.46 -10.26 -8.24
N PHE A 148 -23.55 -8.99 -8.61
CA PHE A 148 -24.00 -8.59 -9.93
C PHE A 148 -22.93 -8.85 -10.99
N PHE A 149 -23.34 -9.51 -12.06
CA PHE A 149 -22.51 -9.76 -13.24
C PHE A 149 -23.30 -9.38 -14.49
N SER A 150 -22.63 -8.90 -15.52
CA SER A 150 -23.25 -8.61 -16.81
C SER A 150 -22.35 -9.01 -17.96
N PHE A 151 -22.93 -9.47 -19.04
CA PHE A 151 -22.20 -9.72 -20.26
C PHE A 151 -22.89 -9.06 -21.46
N LYS A 152 -22.11 -8.84 -22.51
CA LYS A 152 -22.58 -8.28 -23.76
C LYS A 152 -22.59 -9.38 -24.83
N ASP A 153 -23.76 -9.58 -25.44
CA ASP A 153 -23.93 -10.53 -26.53
C ASP A 153 -23.33 -10.01 -27.85
N GLU A 154 -23.17 -10.89 -28.83
CA GLU A 154 -22.72 -10.58 -30.19
C GLU A 154 -23.58 -9.52 -30.88
N ARG A 155 -24.86 -9.45 -30.53
CA ARG A 155 -25.84 -8.47 -31.01
C ARG A 155 -25.79 -7.13 -30.28
N ASN A 156 -24.81 -6.94 -29.36
CA ASN A 156 -24.65 -5.77 -28.51
C ASN A 156 -25.69 -5.60 -27.41
N PHE A 157 -26.57 -6.56 -27.12
CA PHE A 157 -27.43 -6.54 -25.95
C PHE A 157 -26.63 -6.86 -24.69
N ILE A 158 -26.95 -6.18 -23.59
CA ILE A 158 -26.31 -6.39 -22.31
C ILE A 158 -27.30 -7.05 -21.37
N PHE A 159 -26.91 -8.20 -20.80
CA PHE A 159 -27.74 -8.95 -19.86
C PHE A 159 -27.09 -8.93 -18.47
N GLY A 160 -27.89 -8.68 -17.44
CA GLY A 160 -27.48 -8.69 -16.04
C GLY A 160 -27.97 -9.95 -15.32
N PHE A 161 -27.16 -10.44 -14.36
CA PHE A 161 -27.42 -11.67 -13.61
C PHE A 161 -26.95 -11.53 -12.16
N ASP A 162 -27.57 -12.32 -11.28
CA ASP A 162 -27.00 -12.63 -9.98
C ASP A 162 -26.05 -13.85 -10.12
N ILE A 163 -24.79 -13.69 -9.68
CA ILE A 163 -23.81 -14.79 -9.69
C ILE A 163 -24.31 -15.99 -8.89
N LYS A 164 -25.06 -15.76 -7.78
CA LYS A 164 -25.59 -16.85 -6.97
C LYS A 164 -26.60 -17.72 -7.71
N SER A 165 -27.44 -17.11 -8.54
CA SER A 165 -28.45 -17.84 -9.31
C SER A 165 -27.85 -18.71 -10.42
N ILE A 166 -26.62 -18.41 -10.86
CA ILE A 166 -25.91 -19.21 -11.87
C ILE A 166 -25.26 -20.46 -11.23
N TYR A 167 -24.91 -20.41 -9.93
CA TYR A 167 -24.23 -21.51 -9.23
C TYR A 167 -25.16 -22.52 -8.58
N ASN A 168 -26.46 -22.26 -8.51
CA ASN A 168 -27.49 -23.18 -8.01
C ASN A 168 -28.15 -23.93 -9.14
#